data_def5ae7526e07857251303025d0d4cd7
#
_entry.id   def5ae7526e07857251303025d0d4cd7
#
_cell.length_a   1.000
_cell.length_b   1.000
_cell.length_c   1.000
_cell.angle_alpha   90.00
_cell.angle_beta   90.00
_cell.angle_gamma   90.00
#
_symmetry.space_group_name_H-M   'P 1'
#
loop_
_entity.id
_entity.type
_entity.pdbx_description
1 polymer ?
#
loop_
_entity_poly.entity_id
_entity_poly.type
_entity_poly.pdbx_seq_one_letter_code
_entity_poly.pdbx_strand_id
1 'polypeptide(L)'
;MKILRLSFIIFLFSIIQTNAKDVYLSCESTTKFRTSFIINDEKKILILDGIEREVVNWTKEFITFWKSQTMKEISEPRNFKPDTLDRISGSYGSYSCRVVEKTLF
;
A
#
# COMPACT_ATOMS: atom_id res chain seq x y z
N MET A 1 33.61 27.52 -11.27
CA MET A 1 32.93 26.72 -12.28
C MET A 1 32.90 25.24 -11.94
N LYS A 2 34.02 24.69 -11.53
CA LYS A 2 34.04 23.28 -11.12
C LYS A 2 33.11 22.99 -9.94
N ILE A 3 32.98 23.94 -9.03
CA ILE A 3 32.14 23.80 -7.86
C ILE A 3 30.67 23.70 -8.27
N LEU A 4 30.27 24.47 -9.27
CA LEU A 4 28.90 24.42 -9.76
C LEU A 4 28.56 23.06 -10.37
N ARG A 5 29.51 22.47 -11.05
CA ARG A 5 29.31 21.16 -11.65
C ARG A 5 29.12 20.09 -10.59
N LEU A 6 29.90 20.15 -9.53
CA LEU A 6 29.77 19.20 -8.43
C LEU A 6 28.42 19.33 -7.75
N SER A 7 27.96 20.53 -7.50
CA SER A 7 26.66 20.75 -6.91
C SER A 7 25.54 20.18 -7.77
N PHE A 8 25.66 20.35 -9.07
CA PHE A 8 24.67 19.83 -10.00
C PHE A 8 24.61 18.31 -9.97
N ILE A 9 25.74 17.64 -9.91
CA ILE A 9 25.81 16.18 -9.85
C ILE A 9 25.19 15.68 -8.57
N ILE A 10 25.46 16.31 -7.45
CA ILE A 10 24.87 15.93 -6.17
C ILE A 10 23.35 16.05 -6.20
N PHE A 11 22.86 17.11 -6.82
CA PHE A 11 21.43 17.32 -6.96
C PHE A 11 20.76 16.18 -7.75
N LEU A 12 21.37 15.76 -8.84
CA LEU A 12 20.84 14.66 -9.63
C LEU A 12 20.80 13.37 -8.84
N PHE A 13 21.80 13.12 -8.04
CA PHE A 13 21.83 11.94 -7.18
C PHE A 13 20.65 11.92 -6.21
N SER A 14 20.37 13.06 -5.62
CA SER A 14 19.25 13.17 -4.68
C SER A 14 17.93 12.85 -5.35
N ILE A 15 17.72 13.32 -6.57
CA ILE A 15 16.49 13.04 -7.30
C ILE A 15 16.33 11.54 -7.54
N ILE A 16 17.39 10.86 -7.91
CA ILE A 16 17.34 9.42 -8.17
C ILE A 16 16.97 8.66 -6.89
N GLN A 17 17.46 9.12 -5.76
CA GLN A 17 17.23 8.44 -4.48
C GLN A 17 15.82 8.62 -3.93
N THR A 18 15.04 9.57 -4.42
CA THR A 18 13.71 9.83 -3.90
C THR A 18 12.60 9.05 -4.59
N ASN A 19 12.96 8.21 -5.54
CA ASN A 19 11.97 7.41 -6.24
C ASN A 19 11.32 6.43 -5.27
N ALA A 20 9.99 6.55 -5.11
CA ALA A 20 9.22 5.65 -4.29
C ALA A 20 9.11 4.29 -4.97
N LYS A 21 9.13 3.25 -4.18
CA LYS A 21 8.95 1.90 -4.68
C LYS A 21 7.60 1.37 -4.24
N ASP A 22 6.94 0.65 -5.13
CA ASP A 22 5.77 -0.11 -4.77
C ASP A 22 6.17 -1.34 -3.97
N VAL A 23 5.41 -1.64 -2.93
CA VAL A 23 5.60 -2.85 -2.15
C VAL A 23 4.48 -3.81 -2.52
N TYR A 24 4.85 -5.02 -2.91
CA TYR A 24 3.90 -6.05 -3.30
C TYR A 24 3.71 -7.02 -2.16
N LEU A 25 2.45 -7.27 -1.78
CA LEU A 25 2.10 -8.22 -0.74
C LEU A 25 1.26 -9.34 -1.34
N SER A 26 1.60 -10.57 -0.97
CA SER A 26 0.80 -11.73 -1.31
C SER A 26 0.16 -12.25 -0.02
N CYS A 27 -1.15 -12.37 -0.02
CA CYS A 27 -1.91 -12.75 1.17
C CYS A 27 -2.66 -14.04 0.92
N GLU A 28 -2.67 -14.94 1.91
CA GLU A 28 -3.35 -16.21 1.79
C GLU A 28 -4.11 -16.51 3.07
N SER A 29 -5.34 -16.97 2.94
CA SER A 29 -6.17 -17.37 4.08
C SER A 29 -5.94 -18.83 4.43
N THR A 30 -6.47 -19.25 5.58
CA THR A 30 -6.39 -20.65 5.99
C THR A 30 -7.17 -21.57 5.06
N THR A 31 -8.14 -21.03 4.33
CA THR A 31 -8.91 -21.78 3.34
C THR A 31 -8.30 -21.68 1.95
N LYS A 32 -7.09 -21.14 1.85
CA LYS A 32 -6.30 -21.01 0.63
C LYS A 32 -6.85 -20.03 -0.41
N PHE A 33 -7.72 -19.15 -0.01
CA PHE A 33 -8.05 -17.99 -0.83
C PHE A 33 -6.86 -17.04 -0.85
N ARG A 34 -6.65 -16.40 -1.98
CA ARG A 34 -5.52 -15.49 -2.15
C ARG A 34 -5.98 -14.11 -2.54
N THR A 35 -5.26 -13.12 -2.06
CA THR A 35 -5.45 -11.75 -2.45
C THR A 35 -4.08 -11.06 -2.48
N SER A 36 -4.01 -9.93 -3.13
CA SER A 36 -2.74 -9.22 -3.25
C SER A 36 -2.93 -7.74 -3.03
N PHE A 37 -1.89 -7.11 -2.48
CA PHE A 37 -1.84 -5.67 -2.30
C PHE A 37 -0.65 -5.10 -3.00
N ILE A 38 -0.81 -3.90 -3.51
CA ILE A 38 0.32 -3.06 -3.94
C ILE A 38 0.21 -1.78 -3.13
N ILE A 39 1.27 -1.44 -2.43
CA ILE A 39 1.28 -0.30 -1.52
C ILE A 39 2.38 0.66 -1.94
N ASN A 40 2.04 1.94 -2.04
CA ASN A 40 3.03 2.99 -2.28
C ASN A 40 2.96 3.98 -1.11
N ASP A 41 3.97 3.95 -0.24
CA ASP A 41 3.99 4.77 0.96
C ASP A 41 4.12 6.27 0.66
N GLU A 42 4.84 6.61 -0.38
CA GLU A 42 5.02 8.01 -0.72
C GLU A 42 3.73 8.64 -1.21
N LYS A 43 3.02 7.94 -2.08
CA LYS A 43 1.78 8.46 -2.66
C LYS A 43 0.55 8.11 -1.85
N LYS A 44 0.70 7.26 -0.82
CA LYS A 44 -0.41 6.79 0.01
C LYS A 44 -1.48 6.11 -0.84
N ILE A 45 -1.04 5.25 -1.74
CA ILE A 45 -1.92 4.49 -2.63
C ILE A 45 -1.92 3.04 -2.22
N LEU A 46 -3.10 2.46 -2.13
CA LEU A 46 -3.29 1.03 -1.86
C LEU A 46 -4.15 0.44 -2.97
N ILE A 47 -3.64 -0.61 -3.59
CA ILE A 47 -4.34 -1.34 -4.64
C ILE A 47 -4.58 -2.75 -4.13
N LEU A 48 -5.84 -3.15 -4.07
CA LEU A 48 -6.23 -4.48 -3.63
C LEU A 48 -6.81 -5.23 -4.82
N ASP A 49 -6.17 -6.35 -5.17
CA ASP A 49 -6.57 -7.19 -6.31
C ASP A 49 -6.73 -6.38 -7.60
N GLY A 50 -5.79 -5.47 -7.83
CA GLY A 50 -5.73 -4.70 -9.05
C GLY A 50 -6.61 -3.45 -9.08
N ILE A 51 -7.34 -3.17 -8.01
CA ILE A 51 -8.22 -2.01 -7.94
C ILE A 51 -7.78 -1.08 -6.83
N GLU A 52 -7.57 0.19 -7.16
CA GLU A 52 -7.20 1.17 -6.13
C GLU A 52 -8.37 1.40 -5.18
N ARG A 53 -8.07 1.40 -3.89
CA ARG A 53 -9.08 1.60 -2.84
C ARG A 53 -8.92 2.96 -2.20
N GLU A 54 -10.02 3.48 -1.68
CA GLU A 54 -9.98 4.76 -0.98
C GLU A 54 -9.41 4.54 0.42
N VAL A 55 -8.33 5.25 0.74
CA VAL A 55 -7.67 5.13 2.04
C VAL A 55 -8.30 6.07 3.03
N VAL A 56 -8.57 5.57 4.22
CA VAL A 56 -9.12 6.35 5.33
C VAL A 56 -8.00 6.84 6.23
N ASN A 57 -7.05 5.96 6.55
CA ASN A 57 -5.95 6.29 7.44
C ASN A 57 -4.71 5.51 7.03
N TRP A 58 -3.56 6.15 7.13
CA TRP A 58 -2.29 5.56 6.71
C TRP A 58 -1.25 5.81 7.78
N THR A 59 -0.80 4.74 8.43
CA THR A 59 0.25 4.82 9.43
C THR A 59 1.34 3.79 9.10
N LYS A 60 2.41 3.81 9.89
CA LYS A 60 3.45 2.80 9.75
C LYS A 60 2.98 1.44 10.25
N GLU A 61 2.01 1.41 11.14
CA GLU A 61 1.50 0.18 11.72
C GLU A 61 0.35 -0.41 10.92
N PHE A 62 -0.54 0.42 10.39
CA PHE A 62 -1.65 -0.11 9.59
C PHE A 62 -2.16 0.90 8.58
N ILE A 63 -2.85 0.35 7.58
CA ILE A 63 -3.56 1.13 6.57
C ILE A 63 -5.02 0.73 6.66
N THR A 64 -5.90 1.72 6.81
CA THR A 64 -7.34 1.52 6.85
C THR A 64 -7.94 2.05 5.56
N PHE A 65 -8.77 1.26 4.91
CA PHE A 65 -9.29 1.58 3.59
C PHE A 65 -10.67 0.99 3.39
N TRP A 66 -11.41 1.50 2.40
CA TRP A 66 -12.71 0.97 2.04
C TRP A 66 -12.54 -0.14 1.01
N LYS A 67 -13.10 -1.31 1.32
CA LYS A 67 -13.02 -2.46 0.43
C LYS A 67 -13.81 -2.23 -0.85
N SER A 68 -14.89 -1.45 -0.78
CA SER A 68 -15.63 -1.07 -1.95
C SER A 68 -16.28 0.30 -1.75
N GLN A 69 -16.52 1.01 -2.85
CA GLN A 69 -17.18 2.31 -2.78
C GLN A 69 -18.61 2.17 -2.28
N THR A 70 -19.29 1.09 -2.66
CA THR A 70 -20.64 0.83 -2.22
C THR A 70 -20.72 0.70 -0.69
N MET A 71 -19.79 -0.03 -0.10
CA MET A 71 -19.75 -0.17 1.35
C MET A 71 -19.52 1.16 2.05
N LYS A 72 -18.68 2.01 1.47
CA LYS A 72 -18.48 3.34 2.01
C LYS A 72 -19.76 4.17 1.99
N GLU A 73 -20.46 4.15 0.86
CA GLU A 73 -21.66 4.96 0.67
C GLU A 73 -22.79 4.56 1.60
N ILE A 74 -22.92 3.28 1.90
CA ILE A 74 -24.01 2.78 2.74
C ILE A 74 -23.56 2.46 4.16
N SER A 75 -22.35 2.89 4.56
CA SER A 75 -21.84 2.56 5.89
C SER A 75 -22.69 3.16 7.02
N GLU A 76 -23.30 4.30 6.79
CA GLU A 76 -24.21 4.90 7.74
C GLU A 76 -25.64 4.80 7.20
N PRO A 77 -26.57 4.34 8.03
CA PRO A 77 -26.49 3.93 9.44
C PRO A 77 -26.16 2.47 9.67
N ARG A 78 -25.62 1.77 8.69
CA ARG A 78 -25.45 0.32 8.77
C ARG A 78 -24.18 -0.13 9.48
N ASN A 79 -23.37 0.80 9.92
CA ASN A 79 -22.16 0.52 10.69
C ASN A 79 -21.12 -0.35 9.96
N PHE A 80 -21.08 -0.30 8.64
CA PHE A 80 -19.98 -0.90 7.93
C PHE A 80 -18.70 -0.16 8.28
N LYS A 81 -17.62 -0.92 8.48
CA LYS A 81 -16.33 -0.37 8.86
C LYS A 81 -15.33 -0.57 7.75
N PRO A 82 -14.38 0.36 7.61
CA PRO A 82 -13.28 0.14 6.67
C PRO A 82 -12.45 -1.07 7.09
N ASP A 83 -11.79 -1.68 6.14
CA ASP A 83 -10.88 -2.79 6.40
C ASP A 83 -9.53 -2.26 6.83
N THR A 84 -8.77 -3.08 7.55
CA THR A 84 -7.45 -2.71 8.04
C THR A 84 -6.42 -3.74 7.60
N LEU A 85 -5.33 -3.25 7.02
CA LEU A 85 -4.14 -4.04 6.75
C LEU A 85 -3.14 -3.77 7.87
N ASP A 86 -2.84 -4.79 8.68
CA ASP A 86 -1.86 -4.66 9.75
C ASP A 86 -0.46 -4.87 9.17
N ARG A 87 0.33 -3.81 9.17
CA ARG A 87 1.65 -3.82 8.56
C ARG A 87 2.73 -4.44 9.45
N ILE A 88 2.45 -4.56 10.75
CA ILE A 88 3.41 -5.14 11.68
C ILE A 88 3.30 -6.64 11.68
N SER A 89 2.10 -7.17 11.83
CA SER A 89 1.88 -8.62 11.83
C SER A 89 1.79 -9.21 10.44
N GLY A 90 1.52 -8.36 9.44
CA GLY A 90 1.28 -8.84 8.08
C GLY A 90 -0.05 -9.52 7.92
N SER A 91 -1.08 -9.06 8.66
CA SER A 91 -2.39 -9.68 8.59
C SER A 91 -3.43 -8.74 7.97
N TYR A 92 -4.36 -9.32 7.27
CA TYR A 92 -5.51 -8.65 6.69
C TYR A 92 -6.72 -9.54 6.93
N GLY A 93 -7.47 -9.25 8.00
CA GLY A 93 -8.53 -10.13 8.44
C GLY A 93 -7.97 -11.51 8.75
N SER A 94 -8.50 -12.54 8.07
CA SER A 94 -8.03 -13.90 8.23
C SER A 94 -6.85 -14.26 7.31
N TYR A 95 -6.39 -13.31 6.51
CA TYR A 95 -5.27 -13.53 5.60
C TYR A 95 -3.95 -13.24 6.27
N SER A 96 -2.94 -14.03 5.93
CA SER A 96 -1.55 -13.75 6.29
C SER A 96 -0.81 -13.26 5.07
N CYS A 97 -0.18 -12.10 5.17
CA CYS A 97 0.46 -11.44 4.06
C CYS A 97 1.97 -11.46 4.19
N ARG A 98 2.65 -11.53 3.07
CA ARG A 98 4.11 -11.44 3.03
C ARG A 98 4.53 -10.56 1.87
N VAL A 99 5.68 -9.93 2.03
CA VAL A 99 6.25 -9.10 0.97
C VAL A 99 6.83 -10.01 -0.10
N VAL A 100 6.54 -9.69 -1.35
CA VAL A 100 7.13 -10.37 -2.52
C VAL A 100 7.77 -9.32 -3.41
N GLU A 101 8.66 -9.74 -4.31
CA GLU A 101 9.37 -8.78 -5.13
C GLU A 101 8.46 -8.07 -6.12
N LYS A 102 7.49 -8.77 -6.64
CA LYS A 102 6.47 -8.19 -7.51
C LYS A 102 5.33 -9.17 -7.63
N THR A 103 4.21 -8.70 -8.16
CA THR A 103 3.07 -9.58 -8.38
C THR A 103 3.44 -10.66 -9.39
N LEU A 104 2.80 -11.81 -9.23
CA LEU A 104 3.08 -12.96 -10.09
C LEU A 104 2.24 -12.99 -11.35
N PHE A 105 1.46 -11.98 -11.57
CA PHE A 105 0.60 -11.89 -12.76
C PHE A 105 0.94 -10.71 -13.58
#